data_8783f5dcb6eaae5a5c4d43cf7e962103
#
_entry.id   8783f5dcb6eaae5a5c4d43cf7e962103
#
_cell.length_a   1.000
_cell.length_b   1.000
_cell.length_c   1.000
_cell.angle_alpha   90.00
_cell.angle_beta   90.00
_cell.angle_gamma   90.00
#
_symmetry.space_group_name_H-M   'P 1'
#
loop_
_entity.id
_entity.type
_entity.pdbx_description
1 polymer ?
#
loop_
_entity_poly.entity_id
_entity_poly.type
_entity_poly.pdbx_seq_one_letter_code
_entity_poly.pdbx_strand_id
1 'polypeptide(L)'
;TSGFIKPFMDRAFCSKASIFYNKPAAAIVSCRRGGAQGAFEDMNRYFNFACMPVVSSNYWNEVHGNTPEEVVQDLEGMQTMRQLGRNMAWMLKCIEAGKAAGIALPEQEIKIKTNFIR
;
A
#
# COMPACT_ATOMS: atom_id res chain seq x y z
N THR A 1 9.11 8.98 6.75
CA THR A 1 7.65 9.05 6.98
C THR A 1 7.35 10.26 7.82
N SER A 2 6.30 11.05 7.47
CA SER A 2 5.94 12.21 8.27
C SER A 2 5.40 11.80 9.64
N GLY A 3 5.64 12.65 10.66
CA GLY A 3 5.16 12.40 12.03
C GLY A 3 3.63 12.37 12.17
N PHE A 4 2.89 12.84 11.15
CA PHE A 4 1.42 12.82 11.17
C PHE A 4 0.85 11.52 10.60
N ILE A 5 1.46 10.94 9.56
CA ILE A 5 0.90 9.74 8.92
C ILE A 5 1.05 8.50 9.81
N LYS A 6 2.16 8.36 10.55
CA LYS A 6 2.39 7.16 11.38
C LYS A 6 1.35 7.02 12.51
N PRO A 7 1.11 8.01 13.38
CA PRO A 7 0.06 7.93 14.39
C PRO A 7 -1.34 7.66 13.80
N PHE A 8 -1.63 8.23 12.64
CA PHE A 8 -2.88 7.96 11.94
C PHE A 8 -2.97 6.48 11.51
N MET A 9 -1.93 5.96 10.86
CA MET A 9 -1.85 4.56 10.42
C MET A 9 -1.91 3.61 11.61
N ASP A 10 -1.13 3.88 12.68
CA ASP A 10 -1.17 3.10 13.92
C ASP A 10 -2.59 3.02 14.47
N ARG A 11 -3.26 4.16 14.58
CA ARG A 11 -4.63 4.21 15.10
C ARG A 11 -5.61 3.47 14.21
N ALA A 12 -5.57 3.70 12.91
CA ALA A 12 -6.49 3.09 11.95
C ALA A 12 -6.32 1.56 11.89
N PHE A 13 -5.08 1.10 11.72
CA PHE A 13 -4.80 -0.31 11.51
C PHE A 13 -4.83 -1.15 12.80
N CYS A 14 -4.40 -0.59 13.95
CA CYS A 14 -4.45 -1.31 15.21
C CYS A 14 -5.85 -1.36 15.83
N SER A 15 -6.72 -0.39 15.53
CA SER A 15 -8.08 -0.37 16.08
C SER A 15 -8.96 -1.47 15.47
N LYS A 16 -8.92 -1.64 14.15
CA LYS A 16 -9.81 -2.56 13.45
C LYS A 16 -9.22 -2.98 12.09
N ALA A 17 -8.10 -3.70 12.12
CA ALA A 17 -7.42 -4.18 10.90
C ALA A 17 -8.37 -4.95 9.96
N SER A 18 -9.34 -5.67 10.49
CA SER A 18 -10.26 -6.50 9.70
C SER A 18 -11.08 -5.74 8.64
N ILE A 19 -11.31 -4.44 8.81
CA ILE A 19 -12.02 -3.65 7.80
C ILE A 19 -11.20 -3.45 6.51
N PHE A 20 -9.89 -3.68 6.58
CA PHE A 20 -8.96 -3.54 5.47
C PHE A 20 -8.66 -4.86 4.76
N TYR A 21 -8.98 -6.00 5.37
CA TYR A 21 -8.65 -7.33 4.84
C TYR A 21 -9.08 -7.50 3.39
N ASN A 22 -8.16 -8.04 2.58
CA ASN A 22 -8.34 -8.32 1.15
C ASN A 22 -8.61 -7.09 0.27
N LYS A 23 -8.49 -5.87 0.79
CA LYS A 23 -8.56 -4.66 -0.02
C LYS A 23 -7.19 -4.35 -0.62
N PRO A 24 -7.05 -4.18 -1.94
CA PRO A 24 -5.80 -3.78 -2.54
C PRO A 24 -5.30 -2.44 -2.01
N ALA A 25 -4.00 -2.34 -1.79
CA ALA A 25 -3.37 -1.11 -1.32
C ALA A 25 -2.05 -0.86 -2.04
N ALA A 26 -1.62 0.38 -2.06
CA ALA A 26 -0.29 0.78 -2.50
C ALA A 26 0.19 1.99 -1.71
N ALA A 27 1.47 2.00 -1.35
CA ALA A 27 2.13 3.18 -0.84
C ALA A 27 2.70 4.00 -2.01
N ILE A 28 2.63 5.31 -1.89
CA ILE A 28 3.26 6.27 -2.79
C ILE A 28 4.00 7.28 -1.92
N VAL A 29 5.22 7.60 -2.28
CA VAL A 29 6.04 8.57 -1.53
C VAL A 29 6.62 9.60 -2.48
N SER A 30 6.59 10.85 -2.05
CA SER A 30 7.29 11.95 -2.72
C SER A 30 8.39 12.46 -1.81
N CYS A 31 9.55 12.72 -2.38
CA CYS A 31 10.65 13.37 -1.66
C CYS A 31 11.46 14.28 -2.59
N ARG A 32 12.19 15.19 -1.97
CA ARG A 32 13.10 16.08 -2.72
C ARG A 32 14.34 15.34 -3.22
N ARG A 33 14.95 14.46 -2.39
CA ARG A 33 16.25 13.82 -2.71
C ARG A 33 16.37 12.38 -2.20
N GLY A 34 15.98 12.11 -0.96
CA GLY A 34 16.19 10.82 -0.32
C GLY A 34 15.29 10.62 0.89
N GLY A 35 15.30 9.38 1.45
CA GLY A 35 14.45 8.98 2.56
C GLY A 35 13.07 8.47 2.15
N ALA A 36 12.75 8.47 0.85
CA ALA A 36 11.48 7.96 0.34
C ALA A 36 11.35 6.45 0.60
N GLN A 37 12.40 5.67 0.36
CA GLN A 37 12.38 4.22 0.54
C GLN A 37 11.95 3.81 1.96
N GLY A 38 12.54 4.40 3.02
CA GLY A 38 12.16 4.09 4.39
C GLY A 38 10.69 4.41 4.68
N ALA A 39 10.15 5.50 4.12
CA ALA A 39 8.74 5.84 4.24
C ALA A 39 7.84 4.87 3.47
N PHE A 40 8.23 4.45 2.29
CA PHE A 40 7.56 3.46 1.47
C PHE A 40 7.48 2.10 2.20
N GLU A 41 8.59 1.63 2.75
CA GLU A 41 8.66 0.38 3.51
C GLU A 41 7.79 0.43 4.77
N ASP A 42 7.85 1.53 5.51
CA ASP A 42 7.03 1.72 6.71
C ASP A 42 5.53 1.59 6.41
N MET A 43 5.05 2.20 5.33
CA MET A 43 3.64 2.11 4.95
C MET A 43 3.24 0.70 4.49
N ASN A 44 4.09 0.01 3.74
CA ASN A 44 3.81 -1.35 3.28
C ASN A 44 3.68 -2.36 4.44
N ARG A 45 4.35 -2.12 5.59
CA ARG A 45 4.19 -2.96 6.79
C ARG A 45 2.77 -2.96 7.31
N TYR A 46 2.05 -1.83 7.27
CA TYR A 46 0.65 -1.76 7.68
C TYR A 46 -0.25 -2.58 6.75
N PHE A 47 0.00 -2.55 5.46
CA PHE A 47 -0.78 -3.33 4.50
C PHE A 47 -0.59 -4.84 4.72
N ASN A 48 0.66 -5.28 4.94
CA ASN A 48 0.94 -6.67 5.31
C ASN A 48 0.28 -7.06 6.63
N PHE A 49 0.35 -6.20 7.66
CA PHE A 49 -0.29 -6.43 8.95
C PHE A 49 -1.80 -6.62 8.83
N ALA A 50 -2.45 -5.93 7.89
CA ALA A 50 -3.89 -5.96 7.66
C ALA A 50 -4.32 -6.91 6.53
N CYS A 51 -3.50 -7.88 6.14
CA CYS A 51 -3.83 -8.87 5.09
C CYS A 51 -4.30 -8.21 3.78
N MET A 52 -3.69 -7.08 3.39
CA MET A 52 -4.02 -6.37 2.17
C MET A 52 -3.09 -6.80 1.02
N PRO A 53 -3.61 -7.12 -0.17
CA PRO A 53 -2.77 -7.29 -1.34
C PRO A 53 -2.04 -5.98 -1.68
N VAL A 54 -0.71 -6.00 -1.70
CA VAL A 54 0.07 -4.83 -2.08
C VAL A 54 0.25 -4.81 -3.59
N VAL A 55 -0.23 -3.73 -4.21
CA VAL A 55 -0.10 -3.54 -5.66
C VAL A 55 1.24 -2.85 -5.95
N SER A 56 2.02 -3.48 -6.81
CA SER A 56 3.31 -2.96 -7.27
C SER A 56 3.20 -2.22 -8.60
N SER A 57 4.20 -1.42 -8.90
CA SER A 57 4.47 -0.88 -10.22
C SER A 57 5.61 -1.65 -10.90
N ASN A 58 6.45 -0.96 -11.65
CA ASN A 58 7.68 -1.49 -12.25
C ASN A 58 8.95 -1.14 -11.43
N TYR A 59 8.79 -0.35 -10.36
CA TYR A 59 9.86 0.04 -9.45
C TYR A 59 9.26 0.45 -8.09
N TRP A 60 10.05 1.01 -7.17
CA TRP A 60 9.51 1.60 -5.94
C TRP A 60 8.61 2.79 -6.28
N ASN A 61 7.48 2.89 -5.60
CA ASN A 61 6.47 3.91 -5.89
C ASN A 61 6.89 5.27 -5.33
N GLU A 62 7.91 5.85 -5.91
CA GLU A 62 8.52 7.10 -5.49
C GLU A 62 8.52 8.12 -6.63
N VAL A 63 8.38 9.40 -6.28
CA VAL A 63 8.57 10.53 -7.17
C VAL A 63 9.46 11.57 -6.49
N HIS A 64 10.27 12.26 -7.28
CA HIS A 64 11.22 13.23 -6.77
C HIS A 64 10.88 14.64 -7.28
N GLY A 65 11.00 15.62 -6.39
CA GLY A 65 10.78 17.03 -6.69
C GLY A 65 10.52 17.82 -5.43
N ASN A 66 10.91 19.08 -5.44
CA ASN A 66 10.67 20.03 -4.35
C ASN A 66 9.36 20.82 -4.55
N THR A 67 8.90 20.91 -5.79
CA THR A 67 7.65 21.55 -6.18
C THR A 67 6.86 20.65 -7.13
N PRO A 68 5.54 20.86 -7.30
CA PRO A 68 4.76 20.10 -8.27
C PRO A 68 5.33 20.15 -9.70
N GLU A 69 5.88 21.29 -10.09
CA GLU A 69 6.48 21.50 -11.42
C GLU A 69 7.76 20.68 -11.60
N GLU A 70 8.53 20.47 -10.53
CA GLU A 70 9.70 19.58 -10.55
C GLU A 70 9.28 18.10 -10.59
N VAL A 71 8.26 17.71 -9.83
CA VAL A 71 7.77 16.33 -9.80
C VAL A 71 7.33 15.86 -11.19
N VAL A 72 6.67 16.70 -11.99
CA VAL A 72 6.25 16.32 -13.36
C VAL A 72 7.43 16.14 -14.30
N GLN A 73 8.62 16.64 -13.96
CA GLN A 73 9.86 16.46 -14.72
C GLN A 73 10.60 15.16 -14.33
N ASP A 74 10.24 14.53 -13.23
CA ASP A 74 10.70 13.18 -12.87
C ASP A 74 9.99 12.14 -13.77
N LEU A 75 10.52 11.95 -14.96
CA LEU A 75 9.91 11.10 -15.99
C LEU A 75 9.84 9.64 -15.54
N GLU A 76 10.83 9.16 -14.78
CA GLU A 76 10.87 7.79 -14.24
C GLU A 76 9.81 7.62 -13.14
N GLY A 77 9.78 8.51 -12.17
CA GLY A 77 8.76 8.48 -11.11
C GLY A 77 7.34 8.60 -11.67
N MET A 78 7.12 9.50 -12.64
CA MET A 78 5.83 9.65 -13.32
C MET A 78 5.43 8.42 -14.13
N GLN A 79 6.39 7.71 -14.74
CA GLN A 79 6.14 6.42 -15.40
C GLN A 79 5.73 5.37 -14.38
N THR A 80 6.45 5.29 -13.26
CA THR A 80 6.15 4.39 -12.13
C THR A 80 4.74 4.61 -11.61
N MET A 81 4.32 5.86 -11.41
CA MET A 81 2.96 6.20 -10.97
C MET A 81 1.89 5.78 -11.97
N ARG A 82 2.12 6.00 -13.27
CA ARG A 82 1.17 5.56 -14.31
C ARG A 82 1.05 4.03 -14.35
N GLN A 83 2.18 3.32 -14.20
CA GLN A 83 2.16 1.86 -14.16
C GLN A 83 1.43 1.34 -12.92
N LEU A 84 1.67 1.94 -11.75
CA LEU A 84 0.94 1.62 -10.52
C LEU A 84 -0.57 1.78 -10.72
N GLY A 85 -1.00 2.92 -11.29
CA GLY A 85 -2.42 3.18 -11.56
C GLY A 85 -3.06 2.13 -12.48
N ARG A 86 -2.33 1.70 -13.53
CA ARG A 86 -2.79 0.63 -14.44
C ARG A 86 -2.90 -0.72 -13.72
N ASN A 87 -1.90 -1.08 -12.91
CA ASN A 87 -1.89 -2.33 -12.16
C ASN A 87 -3.02 -2.36 -11.11
N MET A 88 -3.23 -1.26 -10.41
CA MET A 88 -4.35 -1.12 -9.45
C MET A 88 -5.70 -1.26 -10.17
N ALA A 89 -5.89 -0.56 -11.28
CA ALA A 89 -7.13 -0.64 -12.05
C ALA A 89 -7.38 -2.06 -12.59
N TRP A 90 -6.35 -2.75 -13.05
CA TRP A 90 -6.44 -4.13 -13.48
C TRP A 90 -6.85 -5.05 -12.33
N MET A 91 -6.18 -4.95 -11.18
CA MET A 91 -6.49 -5.77 -10.01
C MET A 91 -7.93 -5.55 -9.52
N LEU A 92 -8.40 -4.30 -9.46
CA LEU A 92 -9.78 -3.99 -9.07
C LEU A 92 -10.80 -4.62 -10.03
N LYS A 93 -10.54 -4.57 -11.34
CA LYS A 93 -11.38 -5.24 -12.34
C LYS A 93 -11.39 -6.76 -12.16
N CYS A 94 -10.24 -7.38 -11.87
CA CYS A 94 -10.16 -8.81 -11.60
C CYS A 94 -10.98 -9.20 -10.35
N ILE A 95 -10.90 -8.39 -9.29
CA ILE A 95 -11.68 -8.61 -8.07
C ILE A 95 -13.19 -8.51 -8.35
N GLU A 96 -13.62 -7.50 -9.10
CA GLU A 96 -15.02 -7.36 -9.46
C GLU A 96 -15.53 -8.50 -10.36
N ALA A 97 -14.71 -8.92 -11.34
CA ALA A 97 -15.02 -10.08 -12.18
C ALA A 97 -15.12 -11.38 -11.34
N GLY A 98 -14.18 -11.57 -10.39
CA GLY A 98 -14.21 -12.69 -9.47
C GLY A 98 -15.46 -12.73 -8.61
N LYS A 99 -15.87 -11.59 -8.05
CA LYS A 99 -17.13 -11.47 -7.30
C LYS A 99 -18.35 -11.82 -8.16
N ALA A 100 -18.40 -11.30 -9.38
CA ALA A 100 -19.48 -11.59 -10.32
C ALA A 100 -19.55 -13.09 -10.70
N ALA A 101 -18.39 -13.76 -10.72
CA ALA A 101 -18.29 -15.20 -10.95
C ALA A 101 -18.56 -16.06 -9.69
N GLY A 102 -18.90 -15.44 -8.56
CA GLY A 102 -19.16 -16.14 -7.29
C GLY A 102 -17.93 -16.58 -6.52
N ILE A 103 -16.74 -16.05 -6.82
CA ILE A 103 -15.52 -16.33 -6.05
C ILE A 103 -15.61 -15.62 -4.71
N ALA A 104 -15.70 -16.39 -3.63
CA ALA A 104 -15.73 -15.86 -2.26
C ALA A 104 -14.35 -15.39 -1.81
N LEU A 105 -14.30 -14.42 -0.89
CA LEU A 105 -13.06 -14.07 -0.20
C LEU A 105 -12.58 -15.24 0.67
N PRO A 106 -11.26 -15.40 0.86
CA PRO A 106 -10.72 -16.41 1.76
C PRO A 106 -11.28 -16.27 3.17
N GLU A 107 -11.65 -17.39 3.78
CA GLU A 107 -12.03 -17.41 5.18
C GLU A 107 -10.81 -17.06 6.06
N GLN A 108 -11.03 -16.24 7.06
CA GLN A 108 -9.97 -15.83 7.99
C GLN A 108 -9.95 -16.79 9.19
N GLU A 109 -8.82 -17.40 9.42
CA GLU A 109 -8.61 -18.23 10.61
C GLU A 109 -8.57 -17.39 11.90
N ILE A 110 -8.92 -18.03 13.02
CA ILE A 110 -8.72 -17.45 14.34
C ILE A 110 -7.22 -17.26 14.58
N LYS A 111 -6.83 -16.03 14.87
CA LYS A 111 -5.41 -15.66 15.02
C LYS A 111 -4.80 -16.35 16.25
N ILE A 112 -3.85 -17.25 16.02
CA ILE A 112 -3.02 -17.85 17.04
C ILE A 112 -1.87 -16.90 17.39
N LYS A 113 -1.62 -16.69 18.68
CA LYS A 113 -0.53 -15.83 19.16
C LYS A 113 0.58 -16.70 19.75
N THR A 114 1.77 -16.58 19.20
CA THR A 114 2.98 -17.15 19.80
C THR A 114 3.39 -16.33 21.00
N ASN A 115 3.46 -16.96 22.18
CA ASN A 115 3.97 -16.33 23.39
C ASN A 115 4.73 -17.36 24.21
N PHE A 116 6.04 -17.26 24.28
CA PHE A 116 6.92 -18.13 25.06
C PHE A 116 7.29 -17.53 26.44
N ILE A 117 6.81 -16.33 26.76
CA ILE A 117 7.01 -15.71 28.08
C ILE A 117 5.92 -16.22 28.99
N ARG A 118 6.32 -16.90 30.07
CA ARG A 118 5.44 -17.45 31.10
C ARG A 118 5.64 -16.70 32.42
#